data_630f63b6c49d0777587be8b4956c5ec5
#
_entry.id   630f63b6c49d0777587be8b4956c5ec5
#
_cell.length_a   1.000
_cell.length_b   1.000
_cell.length_c   1.000
_cell.angle_alpha   90.00
_cell.angle_beta   90.00
_cell.angle_gamma   90.00
#
_symmetry.space_group_name_H-M   'P 1'
#
loop_
_entity.id
_entity.type
_entity.pdbx_description
1 polymer ?
#
loop_
_entity_poly.entity_id
_entity_poly.type
_entity_poly.pdbx_seq_one_letter_code
_entity_poly.pdbx_strand_id
1 'polypeptide(L)'
;MQTSLLEKYKDSDLGKQADDILRKCVHCGFCLATCPTYELLGNELDSPRGRIYLIKQVLEGQTPTAKTQTHLDRCLTCRNCETTCPSGVEYGHLADAGRHLVEKQVPRSLAQRFLRKTMRTVLPYKNRITPLVKVGQTIAPALPASLRTHLPARQKAGAWPKTCLLYTSPSPRD
;
A
#
# COMPACT_ATOMS: atom_id res chain seq x y z
N MET A 1 -8.75 -15.51 15.45
CA MET A 1 -7.38 -16.01 15.73
C MET A 1 -7.01 -15.63 17.17
N GLN A 2 -6.37 -16.52 17.94
CA GLN A 2 -5.87 -16.16 19.28
C GLN A 2 -4.66 -15.22 19.16
N THR A 3 -4.58 -14.24 20.05
CA THR A 3 -3.55 -13.22 20.09
C THR A 3 -3.01 -13.09 21.50
N SER A 4 -1.71 -12.92 21.65
CA SER A 4 -1.05 -12.64 22.92
C SER A 4 -0.13 -11.42 22.75
N LEU A 5 -0.73 -10.22 22.77
CA LEU A 5 -0.02 -8.98 22.57
C LEU A 5 0.97 -8.69 23.70
N LEU A 6 2.11 -8.09 23.36
CA LEU A 6 3.02 -7.52 24.35
C LEU A 6 2.33 -6.46 25.19
N GLU A 7 2.67 -6.38 26.48
CA GLU A 7 2.13 -5.38 27.44
C GLU A 7 2.14 -3.96 26.87
N LYS A 8 3.23 -3.55 26.21
CA LYS A 8 3.36 -2.21 25.64
C LYS A 8 2.31 -1.87 24.55
N TYR A 9 1.65 -2.87 23.97
CA TYR A 9 0.61 -2.66 22.95
C TYR A 9 -0.79 -2.85 23.51
N LYS A 10 -0.98 -3.61 24.61
CA LYS A 10 -2.29 -3.92 25.18
C LYS A 10 -3.10 -2.68 25.51
N ASP A 11 -2.46 -1.66 26.09
CA ASP A 11 -3.13 -0.44 26.54
C ASP A 11 -3.20 0.67 25.49
N SER A 12 -2.49 0.51 24.36
CA SER A 12 -2.51 1.48 23.27
C SER A 12 -3.76 1.33 22.40
N ASP A 13 -4.33 2.43 21.93
CA ASP A 13 -5.48 2.42 21.01
C ASP A 13 -5.17 1.63 19.73
N LEU A 14 -3.95 1.78 19.20
CA LEU A 14 -3.47 1.02 18.06
C LEU A 14 -3.45 -0.49 18.32
N GLY A 15 -2.99 -0.89 19.51
CA GLY A 15 -2.94 -2.31 19.88
C GLY A 15 -4.32 -2.91 20.09
N LYS A 16 -5.23 -2.20 20.76
CA LYS A 16 -6.63 -2.64 20.93
C LYS A 16 -7.34 -2.81 19.59
N GLN A 17 -7.23 -1.83 18.71
CA GLN A 17 -7.80 -1.91 17.37
C GLN A 17 -7.20 -3.07 16.56
N ALA A 18 -5.88 -3.25 16.63
CA ALA A 18 -5.22 -4.36 15.94
C ALA A 18 -5.65 -5.73 16.50
N ASP A 19 -5.82 -5.85 17.81
CA ASP A 19 -6.30 -7.08 18.47
C ASP A 19 -7.71 -7.45 17.99
N ASP A 20 -8.62 -6.50 17.99
CA ASP A 20 -10.00 -6.70 17.52
C ASP A 20 -10.04 -7.18 16.07
N ILE A 21 -9.24 -6.57 15.19
CA ILE A 21 -9.15 -6.95 13.78
C ILE A 21 -8.53 -8.35 13.64
N LEU A 22 -7.47 -8.64 14.38
CA LEU A 22 -6.80 -9.95 14.36
C LEU A 22 -7.74 -11.07 14.82
N ARG A 23 -8.54 -10.83 15.86
CA ARG A 23 -9.52 -11.82 16.39
C ARG A 23 -10.63 -12.16 15.38
N LYS A 24 -11.03 -11.20 14.54
CA LYS A 24 -12.00 -11.44 13.45
C LYS A 24 -11.46 -12.41 12.39
N CYS A 25 -10.14 -12.50 12.20
CA CYS A 25 -9.53 -13.31 11.14
C CYS A 25 -9.52 -14.81 11.50
N VAL A 26 -10.20 -15.63 10.73
CA VAL A 26 -10.24 -17.10 10.87
C VAL A 26 -9.28 -17.82 9.90
N HIS A 27 -8.44 -17.11 9.19
CA HIS A 27 -7.47 -17.64 8.23
C HIS A 27 -8.05 -18.52 7.11
N CYS A 28 -9.29 -18.31 6.70
CA CYS A 28 -10.00 -19.12 5.69
C CYS A 28 -9.38 -19.05 4.29
N GLY A 29 -8.66 -17.96 3.94
CA GLY A 29 -8.00 -17.81 2.66
C GLY A 29 -8.84 -17.19 1.53
N PHE A 30 -10.12 -16.83 1.74
CA PHE A 30 -10.93 -16.17 0.71
C PHE A 30 -10.30 -14.91 0.13
N CYS A 31 -9.51 -14.19 0.93
CA CYS A 31 -8.80 -12.98 0.50
C CYS A 31 -7.63 -13.24 -0.47
N LEU A 32 -7.22 -14.49 -0.67
CA LEU A 32 -6.09 -14.84 -1.54
C LEU A 32 -6.42 -14.58 -3.01
N ALA A 33 -7.57 -15.08 -3.47
CA ALA A 33 -8.00 -14.98 -4.86
C ALA A 33 -8.23 -13.53 -5.35
N THR A 34 -8.41 -12.58 -4.43
CA THR A 34 -8.63 -11.17 -4.78
C THR A 34 -7.39 -10.29 -4.59
N CYS A 35 -6.28 -10.89 -4.16
CA CYS A 35 -5.06 -10.14 -3.89
C CYS A 35 -4.12 -10.14 -5.10
N PRO A 36 -3.94 -8.99 -5.81
CA PRO A 36 -3.13 -8.94 -7.01
C PRO A 36 -1.65 -9.26 -6.74
N THR A 37 -1.13 -8.93 -5.56
CA THR A 37 0.27 -9.24 -5.22
C THR A 37 0.47 -10.73 -4.95
N TYR A 38 -0.53 -11.42 -4.43
CA TYR A 38 -0.47 -12.88 -4.25
C TYR A 38 -0.57 -13.60 -5.59
N GLU A 39 -1.49 -13.18 -6.47
CA GLU A 39 -1.65 -13.78 -7.81
C GLU A 39 -0.38 -13.66 -8.66
N LEU A 40 0.29 -12.49 -8.60
CA LEU A 40 1.51 -12.25 -9.38
C LEU A 40 2.75 -12.95 -8.83
N LEU A 41 2.88 -13.04 -7.50
CA LEU A 41 4.12 -13.49 -6.86
C LEU A 41 4.06 -14.94 -6.36
N GLY A 42 2.86 -15.49 -6.15
CA GLY A 42 2.66 -16.85 -5.63
C GLY A 42 3.19 -17.08 -4.22
N ASN A 43 3.55 -16.01 -3.50
CA ASN A 43 4.15 -16.10 -2.17
C ASN A 43 3.10 -15.80 -1.09
N GLU A 44 2.92 -16.74 -0.16
CA GLU A 44 1.94 -16.60 0.93
C GLU A 44 2.19 -15.36 1.79
N LEU A 45 3.43 -14.96 2.02
CA LEU A 45 3.76 -13.76 2.79
C LEU A 45 3.38 -12.45 2.06
N ASP A 46 3.12 -12.50 0.75
CA ASP A 46 2.61 -11.39 -0.04
C ASP A 46 1.06 -11.40 -0.14
N SER A 47 0.41 -12.37 0.51
CA SER A 47 -1.05 -12.45 0.65
C SER A 47 -1.57 -11.60 1.82
N PRO A 48 -2.85 -11.21 1.85
CA PRO A 48 -3.43 -10.53 3.00
C PRO A 48 -3.34 -11.38 4.27
N ARG A 49 -3.63 -12.67 4.17
CA ARG A 49 -3.54 -13.62 5.28
C ARG A 49 -2.12 -13.74 5.84
N GLY A 50 -1.13 -13.87 4.97
CA GLY A 50 0.27 -13.94 5.38
C GLY A 50 0.74 -12.64 6.03
N ARG A 51 0.35 -11.48 5.49
CA ARG A 51 0.65 -10.17 6.09
C ARG A 51 -0.02 -9.99 7.46
N ILE A 52 -1.26 -10.43 7.64
CA ILE A 52 -1.93 -10.45 8.95
C ILE A 52 -1.10 -11.24 9.95
N TYR A 53 -0.58 -12.40 9.54
CA TYR A 53 0.27 -13.22 10.40
C TYR A 53 1.59 -12.54 10.75
N LEU A 54 2.26 -11.90 9.79
CA LEU A 54 3.48 -11.12 10.04
C LEU A 54 3.24 -9.98 11.04
N ILE A 55 2.14 -9.26 10.91
CA ILE A 55 1.79 -8.16 11.82
C ILE A 55 1.50 -8.71 13.21
N LYS A 56 0.76 -9.82 13.31
CA LYS A 56 0.51 -10.53 14.57
C LYS A 56 1.82 -10.86 15.28
N GLN A 57 2.78 -11.48 14.58
CA GLN A 57 4.08 -11.83 15.14
C GLN A 57 4.82 -10.61 15.72
N VAL A 58 4.79 -9.46 15.03
CA VAL A 58 5.40 -8.22 15.52
C VAL A 58 4.71 -7.70 16.79
N LEU A 59 3.39 -7.77 16.85
CA LEU A 59 2.61 -7.36 18.02
C LEU A 59 2.82 -8.31 19.21
N GLU A 60 3.12 -9.58 18.96
CA GLU A 60 3.43 -10.60 19.97
C GLU A 60 4.92 -10.59 20.41
N GLY A 61 5.73 -9.70 19.82
CA GLY A 61 7.10 -9.45 20.27
C GLY A 61 8.20 -10.00 19.38
N GLN A 62 7.89 -10.59 18.25
CA GLN A 62 8.92 -10.98 17.29
C GLN A 62 9.52 -9.74 16.64
N THR A 63 10.84 -9.71 16.54
CA THR A 63 11.56 -8.62 15.89
C THR A 63 11.34 -8.68 14.38
N PRO A 64 10.75 -7.64 13.76
CA PRO A 64 10.56 -7.64 12.32
C PRO A 64 11.89 -7.55 11.59
N THR A 65 11.97 -8.20 10.44
CA THR A 65 13.16 -8.19 9.57
C THR A 65 12.94 -7.30 8.35
N ALA A 66 14.00 -7.04 7.59
CA ALA A 66 13.89 -6.36 6.29
C ALA A 66 12.97 -7.13 5.30
N LYS A 67 12.88 -8.47 5.43
CA LYS A 67 11.91 -9.28 4.66
C LYS A 67 10.48 -8.97 5.05
N THR A 68 10.19 -8.91 6.37
CA THR A 68 8.87 -8.51 6.88
C THR A 68 8.46 -7.15 6.32
N GLN A 69 9.37 -6.17 6.35
CA GLN A 69 9.14 -4.83 5.79
C GLN A 69 8.84 -4.88 4.28
N THR A 70 9.58 -5.70 3.52
CA THR A 70 9.38 -5.86 2.08
C THR A 70 8.00 -6.41 1.75
N HIS A 71 7.55 -7.45 2.45
CA HIS A 71 6.22 -8.03 2.22
C HIS A 71 5.08 -7.07 2.56
N LEU A 72 5.22 -6.28 3.63
CA LEU A 72 4.24 -5.24 3.96
C LEU A 72 4.25 -4.08 2.96
N ASP A 73 5.42 -3.70 2.46
CA ASP A 73 5.57 -2.62 1.46
C ASP A 73 4.96 -2.98 0.09
N ARG A 74 5.00 -4.25 -0.30
CA ARG A 74 4.42 -4.74 -1.56
C ARG A 74 2.90 -4.67 -1.60
N CYS A 75 2.24 -4.51 -0.46
CA CYS A 75 0.78 -4.36 -0.44
C CYS A 75 0.35 -3.06 -1.13
N LEU A 76 -0.51 -3.18 -2.14
CA LEU A 76 -1.03 -2.05 -2.93
C LEU A 76 -2.11 -1.23 -2.19
N THR A 77 -2.54 -1.66 -1.02
CA THR A 77 -3.60 -1.01 -0.22
C THR A 77 -4.93 -0.88 -1.00
N CYS A 78 -5.19 -1.78 -1.93
CA CYS A 78 -6.40 -1.78 -2.77
C CYS A 78 -7.67 -2.18 -2.01
N ARG A 79 -7.56 -2.79 -0.82
CA ARG A 79 -8.67 -3.24 0.06
C ARG A 79 -9.62 -4.28 -0.54
N ASN A 80 -9.34 -4.87 -1.70
CA ASN A 80 -10.18 -5.93 -2.26
C ASN A 80 -10.34 -7.14 -1.33
N CYS A 81 -9.35 -7.39 -0.48
CA CYS A 81 -9.40 -8.44 0.54
C CYS A 81 -10.43 -8.17 1.65
N GLU A 82 -10.79 -6.91 1.91
CA GLU A 82 -11.82 -6.55 2.90
C GLU A 82 -13.22 -6.86 2.37
N THR A 83 -13.49 -6.48 1.12
CA THR A 83 -14.81 -6.69 0.49
C THR A 83 -15.13 -8.17 0.31
N THR A 84 -14.11 -9.02 0.16
CA THR A 84 -14.26 -10.48 -0.02
C THR A 84 -14.32 -11.22 1.32
N CYS A 85 -13.96 -10.57 2.43
CA CYS A 85 -13.83 -11.23 3.72
C CYS A 85 -15.20 -11.48 4.37
N PRO A 86 -15.64 -12.75 4.58
CA PRO A 86 -16.92 -13.04 5.23
C PRO A 86 -16.91 -12.68 6.72
N SER A 87 -15.73 -12.58 7.34
CA SER A 87 -15.56 -12.23 8.76
C SER A 87 -15.40 -10.72 8.99
N GLY A 88 -15.49 -9.90 7.95
CA GLY A 88 -15.41 -8.44 8.08
C GLY A 88 -14.07 -7.93 8.63
N VAL A 89 -12.96 -8.52 8.21
CA VAL A 89 -11.61 -8.10 8.65
C VAL A 89 -11.23 -6.79 8.00
N GLU A 90 -11.06 -5.73 8.77
CA GLU A 90 -10.64 -4.40 8.34
C GLU A 90 -9.11 -4.35 8.13
N TYR A 91 -8.65 -5.08 7.12
CA TYR A 91 -7.22 -5.28 6.84
C TYR A 91 -6.45 -3.98 6.60
N GLY A 92 -7.07 -2.97 6.01
CA GLY A 92 -6.42 -1.68 5.73
C GLY A 92 -5.87 -1.01 6.98
N HIS A 93 -6.68 -0.94 8.05
CA HIS A 93 -6.25 -0.39 9.33
C HIS A 93 -5.11 -1.20 9.96
N LEU A 94 -5.22 -2.54 9.89
CA LEU A 94 -4.17 -3.42 10.39
C LEU A 94 -2.86 -3.26 9.59
N ALA A 95 -2.93 -3.12 8.27
CA ALA A 95 -1.78 -2.92 7.40
C ALA A 95 -1.07 -1.59 7.69
N ASP A 96 -1.83 -0.52 7.92
CA ASP A 96 -1.26 0.79 8.28
C ASP A 96 -0.57 0.75 9.65
N ALA A 97 -1.22 0.15 10.65
CA ALA A 97 -0.63 -0.09 11.96
C ALA A 97 0.65 -0.93 11.87
N GLY A 98 0.61 -2.04 11.15
CA GLY A 98 1.76 -2.93 10.96
C GLY A 98 2.94 -2.25 10.26
N ARG A 99 2.68 -1.49 9.20
CA ARG A 99 3.72 -0.71 8.51
C ARG A 99 4.35 0.31 9.43
N HIS A 100 3.56 1.02 10.23
CA HIS A 100 4.05 2.00 11.17
C HIS A 100 4.97 1.38 12.23
N LEU A 101 4.59 0.23 12.78
CA LEU A 101 5.38 -0.49 13.77
C LEU A 101 6.69 -1.02 13.20
N VAL A 102 6.64 -1.60 12.00
CA VAL A 102 7.82 -2.16 11.34
C VAL A 102 8.77 -1.05 10.87
N GLU A 103 8.27 0.09 10.37
CA GLU A 103 9.09 1.24 9.99
C GLU A 103 9.89 1.83 11.15
N LYS A 104 9.35 1.77 12.37
CA LYS A 104 10.06 2.22 13.58
C LYS A 104 11.18 1.27 14.01
N GLN A 105 11.03 -0.03 13.74
CA GLN A 105 11.96 -1.05 14.22
C GLN A 105 13.02 -1.43 13.17
N VAL A 106 12.69 -1.35 11.88
CA VAL A 106 13.60 -1.71 10.79
C VAL A 106 14.06 -0.45 10.06
N PRO A 107 15.31 -0.03 10.25
CA PRO A 107 15.84 1.17 9.60
C PRO A 107 15.99 0.94 8.09
N ARG A 108 15.52 1.88 7.29
CA ARG A 108 15.71 1.89 5.83
C ARG A 108 17.03 2.52 5.47
N SER A 109 17.60 2.14 4.32
CA SER A 109 18.78 2.81 3.77
C SER A 109 18.53 4.30 3.51
N LEU A 110 19.57 5.12 3.61
CA LEU A 110 19.47 6.57 3.39
C LEU A 110 18.92 6.90 1.99
N ALA A 111 19.32 6.13 0.97
CA ALA A 111 18.82 6.30 -0.40
C ALA A 111 17.29 6.06 -0.48
N GLN A 112 16.78 4.99 0.15
CA GLN A 112 15.34 4.71 0.18
C GLN A 112 14.57 5.79 0.96
N ARG A 113 15.13 6.29 2.07
CA ARG A 113 14.51 7.38 2.85
C ARG A 113 14.42 8.66 2.03
N PHE A 114 15.50 9.01 1.35
CA PHE A 114 15.54 10.18 0.47
C PHE A 114 14.55 10.06 -0.68
N LEU A 115 14.56 8.93 -1.41
CA LEU A 115 13.65 8.69 -2.53
C LEU A 115 12.17 8.78 -2.09
N ARG A 116 11.81 8.12 -0.99
CA ARG A 116 10.44 8.17 -0.44
C ARG A 116 10.04 9.59 -0.03
N LYS A 117 10.94 10.34 0.62
CA LYS A 117 10.68 11.73 1.00
C LYS A 117 10.45 12.60 -0.24
N THR A 118 11.31 12.46 -1.26
CA THR A 118 11.18 13.20 -2.52
C THR A 118 9.86 12.88 -3.23
N MET A 119 9.52 11.60 -3.35
CA MET A 119 8.25 11.19 -3.96
C MET A 119 7.04 11.77 -3.22
N ARG A 120 6.99 11.67 -1.90
CA ARG A 120 5.89 12.23 -1.09
C ARG A 120 5.79 13.75 -1.20
N THR A 121 6.92 14.45 -1.42
CA THR A 121 6.96 15.91 -1.49
C THR A 121 6.64 16.44 -2.89
N VAL A 122 6.93 15.67 -3.94
CA VAL A 122 6.83 16.13 -5.34
C VAL A 122 5.57 15.59 -6.01
N LEU A 123 5.33 14.26 -5.97
CA LEU A 123 4.26 13.62 -6.74
C LEU A 123 2.83 14.12 -6.43
N PRO A 124 2.43 14.37 -5.17
CA PRO A 124 1.07 14.81 -4.86
C PRO A 124 0.75 16.23 -5.33
N TYR A 125 1.78 17.05 -5.59
CA TYR A 125 1.59 18.46 -5.88
C TYR A 125 1.81 18.77 -7.36
N LYS A 126 0.71 19.09 -8.08
CA LYS A 126 0.73 19.46 -9.50
C LYS A 126 1.77 20.55 -9.81
N ASN A 127 1.86 21.57 -8.96
CA ASN A 127 2.77 22.71 -9.16
C ASN A 127 4.25 22.33 -9.07
N ARG A 128 4.58 21.20 -8.43
CA ARG A 128 5.95 20.70 -8.30
C ARG A 128 6.31 19.69 -9.38
N ILE A 129 5.37 18.79 -9.71
CA ILE A 129 5.63 17.75 -10.70
C ILE A 129 5.58 18.29 -12.14
N THR A 130 4.69 19.23 -12.45
CA THR A 130 4.52 19.76 -13.80
C THR A 130 5.81 20.37 -14.39
N PRO A 131 6.55 21.23 -13.67
CA PRO A 131 7.82 21.77 -14.20
C PRO A 131 8.87 20.67 -14.39
N LEU A 132 8.95 19.69 -13.48
CA LEU A 132 9.88 18.57 -13.62
C LEU A 132 9.61 17.72 -14.87
N VAL A 133 8.34 17.42 -15.13
CA VAL A 133 7.92 16.68 -16.33
C VAL A 133 8.24 17.49 -17.59
N LYS A 134 7.96 18.79 -17.60
CA LYS A 134 8.30 19.68 -18.75
C LYS A 134 9.80 19.71 -19.03
N VAL A 135 10.63 19.84 -18.00
CA VAL A 135 12.09 19.78 -18.13
C VAL A 135 12.53 18.40 -18.65
N GLY A 136 11.99 17.31 -18.10
CA GLY A 136 12.26 15.96 -18.60
C GLY A 136 11.90 15.80 -20.08
N GLN A 137 10.76 16.34 -20.50
CA GLN A 137 10.31 16.31 -21.91
C GLN A 137 11.17 17.16 -22.86
N THR A 138 11.78 18.26 -22.39
CA THR A 138 12.69 19.06 -23.20
C THR A 138 14.05 18.40 -23.37
N ILE A 139 14.52 17.68 -22.35
CA ILE A 139 15.80 16.95 -22.37
C ILE A 139 15.65 15.56 -23.02
N ALA A 140 14.42 15.05 -23.19
CA ALA A 140 14.15 13.73 -23.73
C ALA A 140 14.89 13.36 -25.02
N PRO A 141 15.09 14.28 -26.02
CA PRO A 141 15.84 13.97 -27.24
C PRO A 141 17.33 13.65 -26.99
N ALA A 142 17.90 14.19 -25.91
CA ALA A 142 19.31 13.97 -25.53
C ALA A 142 19.50 12.72 -24.65
N LEU A 143 18.42 12.07 -24.20
CA LEU A 143 18.48 10.90 -23.31
C LEU A 143 18.60 9.60 -24.11
N PRO A 144 19.31 8.58 -23.59
CA PRO A 144 19.35 7.25 -24.19
C PRO A 144 17.95 6.63 -24.27
N ALA A 145 17.72 5.78 -25.27
CA ALA A 145 16.40 5.19 -25.56
C ALA A 145 15.74 4.50 -24.37
N SER A 146 16.52 3.84 -23.51
CA SER A 146 16.02 3.16 -22.30
C SER A 146 15.38 4.10 -21.27
N LEU A 147 15.85 5.34 -21.15
CA LEU A 147 15.26 6.33 -20.24
C LEU A 147 14.13 7.11 -20.90
N ARG A 148 14.17 7.27 -22.21
CA ARG A 148 13.15 7.98 -22.97
C ARG A 148 11.79 7.29 -22.93
N THR A 149 11.76 5.96 -22.91
CA THR A 149 10.51 5.17 -22.84
C THR A 149 9.73 5.39 -21.54
N HIS A 150 10.38 5.82 -20.47
CA HIS A 150 9.74 6.09 -19.18
C HIS A 150 9.19 7.52 -19.04
N LEU A 151 9.49 8.40 -19.99
CA LEU A 151 8.97 9.77 -19.97
C LEU A 151 7.62 9.85 -20.69
N PRO A 152 6.59 10.45 -20.07
CA PRO A 152 5.30 10.62 -20.70
C PRO A 152 5.44 11.52 -21.94
N ALA A 153 4.86 11.06 -23.06
CA ALA A 153 4.85 11.86 -24.29
C ALA A 153 4.11 13.20 -24.09
N ARG A 154 4.51 14.23 -24.80
CA ARG A 154 3.80 15.51 -24.82
C ARG A 154 2.41 15.30 -25.42
N GLN A 155 1.39 15.34 -24.58
CA GLN A 155 0.00 15.32 -25.04
C GLN A 155 -0.47 16.77 -25.24
N LYS A 156 -1.14 17.05 -26.37
CA LYS A 156 -1.92 18.29 -26.50
C LYS A 156 -3.02 18.25 -25.46
N ALA A 157 -3.13 19.30 -24.65
CA ALA A 157 -4.23 19.41 -23.70
C ALA A 157 -5.54 19.38 -24.49
N GLY A 158 -6.21 18.24 -24.47
CA GLY A 158 -7.60 18.15 -24.92
C GLY A 158 -8.48 18.97 -23.97
N ALA A 159 -9.55 19.53 -24.49
CA ALA A 159 -10.57 20.11 -23.63
C ALA A 159 -11.09 19.03 -22.68
N TRP A 160 -11.03 19.30 -21.36
CA TRP A 160 -11.66 18.43 -20.38
C TRP A 160 -13.15 18.31 -20.71
N PRO A 161 -13.74 17.13 -20.77
CA PRO A 161 -15.17 17.00 -20.90
C PRO A 161 -15.83 17.79 -19.75
N LYS A 162 -16.76 18.67 -20.11
CA LYS A 162 -17.46 19.52 -19.12
C LYS A 162 -18.28 18.70 -18.11
N THR A 163 -18.57 17.46 -18.45
CA THR A 163 -19.29 16.48 -17.62
C THR A 163 -18.48 15.21 -17.50
N CYS A 164 -18.27 14.74 -16.28
CA CYS A 164 -17.68 13.43 -16.04
C CYS A 164 -18.79 12.38 -16.07
N LEU A 165 -18.94 11.68 -17.18
CA LEU A 165 -19.96 10.65 -17.38
C LEU A 165 -19.99 9.56 -16.30
N LEU A 166 -18.84 9.29 -15.62
CA LEU A 166 -18.76 8.36 -14.50
C LEU A 166 -19.55 8.77 -13.27
N TYR A 167 -19.73 10.09 -13.07
CA TYR A 167 -20.47 10.64 -11.91
C TYR A 167 -21.85 11.21 -12.29
N THR A 168 -22.15 11.33 -13.57
CA THR A 168 -23.42 11.89 -14.06
C THR A 168 -24.36 10.85 -14.66
N SER A 169 -23.88 9.60 -14.86
CA SER A 169 -24.80 8.50 -15.22
C SER A 169 -25.56 8.07 -13.97
N PRO A 170 -26.90 7.98 -14.02
CA PRO A 170 -27.67 7.43 -12.91
C PRO A 170 -27.19 6.01 -12.61
N SER A 171 -27.04 5.72 -11.33
CA SER A 171 -26.70 4.37 -10.89
C SER A 171 -27.83 3.41 -11.31
N PRO A 172 -27.50 2.16 -11.73
CA PRO A 172 -28.54 1.15 -12.00
C PRO A 172 -29.44 0.83 -10.81
N ARG A 173 -29.19 1.46 -9.66
CA ARG A 173 -29.96 1.31 -8.41
C ARG A 173 -30.83 2.52 -8.07
N ASP A 174 -30.75 3.58 -8.85
CA ASP A 174 -31.64 4.76 -8.77
C ASP A 174 -32.77 4.60 -9.79
#